data_1895e2b9154c9d5d48d25900cd157e95
#
_entry.id   1895e2b9154c9d5d48d25900cd157e95
#
_cell.length_a   1.000
_cell.length_b   1.000
_cell.length_c   1.000
_cell.angle_alpha   90.00
_cell.angle_beta   90.00
_cell.angle_gamma   90.00
#
_symmetry.space_group_name_H-M   'P 1'
#
loop_
_entity.id
_entity.type
_entity.pdbx_description
1 polymer ?
#
loop_
_entity_poly.entity_id
_entity_poly.type
_entity_poly.pdbx_seq_one_letter_code
_entity_poly.pdbx_strand_id
1 'polypeptide(L)'
;MALSCVFFHAHPDDEALLTAGTMARLAAEGHRVVLVVATVGEQGLTAGPVDAGRLGEVRRAEVLASARALGCARVEFLGYGDSGLDGRAVADGGLVPFAGVDPEVAAGALADLLREEDAALLTTYDPAGGYGHPDHVQVHRVGARAAELAGTPLVLQATVDRDLLLRALRLLRLVYPLPIDRGAFDNAYTPRLAITHRIDVRPHLAAKRRSMSAHATQTTGGESVRTLAALLRLPGFLFRRVLGTEWFVQPDLPVGRVIRDPLATLRRNQG
;
A
#
# COMPACT_ATOMS: atom_id res chain seq x y z
N MET A 1 7.54 21.35 12.59
CA MET A 1 6.61 20.69 13.53
C MET A 1 6.44 19.22 13.11
N ALA A 2 6.28 18.30 14.06
CA ALA A 2 5.87 16.95 13.76
C ALA A 2 4.44 16.94 13.24
N LEU A 3 4.17 16.16 12.18
CA LEU A 3 2.86 15.99 11.58
C LEU A 3 2.42 14.54 11.76
N SER A 4 1.12 14.29 11.83
CA SER A 4 0.57 12.94 11.78
C SER A 4 0.29 12.53 10.34
N CYS A 5 0.76 11.35 9.95
CA CYS A 5 0.70 10.81 8.60
C CYS A 5 0.07 9.40 8.66
N VAL A 6 -1.11 9.26 8.10
CA VAL A 6 -1.87 8.01 8.10
C VAL A 6 -1.70 7.31 6.75
N PHE A 7 -1.35 6.03 6.80
CA PHE A 7 -1.18 5.16 5.64
C PHE A 7 -2.25 4.08 5.64
N PHE A 8 -3.18 4.15 4.71
CA PHE A 8 -4.32 3.26 4.63
C PHE A 8 -4.13 2.22 3.53
N HIS A 9 -4.16 0.94 3.90
CA HIS A 9 -3.94 -0.21 3.03
C HIS A 9 -5.07 -1.23 3.13
N ALA A 10 -5.23 -2.06 2.09
CA ALA A 10 -6.25 -3.10 2.05
C ALA A 10 -5.84 -4.31 2.88
N HIS A 11 -4.65 -4.86 2.62
CA HIS A 11 -4.20 -6.14 3.18
C HIS A 11 -2.85 -6.02 3.88
N PRO A 12 -2.55 -6.95 4.79
CA PRO A 12 -1.18 -7.16 5.27
C PRO A 12 -0.22 -7.43 4.10
N ASP A 13 0.88 -6.70 4.01
CA ASP A 13 1.94 -6.70 2.99
C ASP A 13 1.89 -5.58 1.95
N ASP A 14 0.74 -4.98 1.70
CA ASP A 14 0.60 -3.85 0.76
C ASP A 14 1.50 -2.67 1.14
N GLU A 15 1.57 -2.34 2.43
CA GLU A 15 2.42 -1.25 2.93
C GLU A 15 3.89 -1.49 2.61
N ALA A 16 4.32 -2.75 2.70
CA ALA A 16 5.71 -3.14 2.48
C ALA A 16 6.15 -2.92 1.03
N LEU A 17 5.23 -3.10 0.08
CA LEU A 17 5.47 -2.90 -1.35
C LEU A 17 5.36 -1.43 -1.76
N LEU A 18 4.26 -0.77 -1.37
CA LEU A 18 3.84 0.51 -1.96
C LEU A 18 4.41 1.72 -1.23
N THR A 19 4.48 1.69 0.13
CA THR A 19 4.70 2.91 0.91
C THR A 19 5.75 2.80 2.02
N ALA A 20 6.31 1.63 2.26
CA ALA A 20 7.21 1.36 3.37
C ALA A 20 8.42 2.31 3.46
N GLY A 21 8.99 2.66 2.32
CA GLY A 21 10.13 3.58 2.29
C GLY A 21 9.74 5.01 2.68
N THR A 22 8.57 5.47 2.23
CA THR A 22 8.00 6.78 2.59
C THR A 22 7.62 6.81 4.07
N MET A 23 6.98 5.75 4.60
CA MET A 23 6.68 5.61 6.02
C MET A 23 7.96 5.70 6.88
N ALA A 24 8.97 4.90 6.54
CA ALA A 24 10.25 4.91 7.26
C ALA A 24 10.97 6.25 7.17
N ARG A 25 10.86 6.95 6.03
CA ARG A 25 11.40 8.29 5.85
C ARG A 25 10.72 9.29 6.78
N LEU A 26 9.39 9.33 6.78
CA LEU A 26 8.62 10.26 7.61
C LEU A 26 8.82 10.00 9.11
N ALA A 27 8.87 8.72 9.53
CA ALA A 27 9.21 8.36 10.90
C ALA A 27 10.63 8.84 11.29
N ALA A 28 11.63 8.66 10.41
CA ALA A 28 12.99 9.13 10.64
C ALA A 28 13.11 10.68 10.65
N GLU A 29 12.23 11.39 9.94
CA GLU A 29 12.10 12.84 9.97
C GLU A 29 11.35 13.36 11.22
N GLY A 30 10.91 12.47 12.11
CA GLY A 30 10.23 12.80 13.38
C GLY A 30 8.72 13.02 13.26
N HIS A 31 8.11 12.61 12.15
CA HIS A 31 6.66 12.62 11.97
C HIS A 31 6.02 11.41 12.65
N ARG A 32 4.76 11.56 13.09
CA ARG A 32 3.96 10.47 13.61
C ARG A 32 3.37 9.66 12.44
N VAL A 33 3.77 8.41 12.30
CA VAL A 33 3.31 7.50 11.25
C VAL A 33 2.33 6.51 11.83
N VAL A 34 1.13 6.46 11.25
CA VAL A 34 0.06 5.52 11.61
C VAL A 34 -0.23 4.62 10.42
N LEU A 35 -0.23 3.32 10.63
CA LEU A 35 -0.60 2.32 9.64
C LEU A 35 -2.04 1.85 9.92
N VAL A 36 -2.91 1.95 8.92
CA VAL A 36 -4.28 1.43 8.96
C VAL A 36 -4.43 0.35 7.90
N VAL A 37 -4.95 -0.81 8.28
CA VAL A 37 -5.20 -1.93 7.37
C VAL A 37 -6.69 -2.30 7.43
N ALA A 38 -7.33 -2.39 6.28
CA ALA A 38 -8.76 -2.64 6.21
C ALA A 38 -9.13 -4.07 6.65
N THR A 39 -8.35 -5.06 6.21
CA THR A 39 -8.60 -6.49 6.44
C THR A 39 -7.41 -7.16 7.12
N VAL A 40 -7.60 -8.38 7.60
CA VAL A 40 -6.48 -9.21 8.08
C VAL A 40 -5.97 -10.18 7.02
N GLY A 41 -6.56 -10.15 5.80
CA GLY A 41 -6.09 -10.91 4.65
C GLY A 41 -6.26 -12.42 4.81
N GLU A 42 -7.32 -12.86 5.47
CA GLU A 42 -7.58 -14.28 5.78
C GLU A 42 -7.83 -15.14 4.54
N GLN A 43 -8.21 -14.53 3.41
CA GLN A 43 -8.36 -15.20 2.10
C GLN A 43 -7.05 -15.25 1.31
N GLY A 44 -5.98 -14.67 1.85
CA GLY A 44 -4.68 -14.65 1.19
C GLY A 44 -4.07 -16.03 1.02
N LEU A 45 -3.33 -16.22 -0.08
CA LEU A 45 -2.58 -17.46 -0.31
C LEU A 45 -1.51 -17.65 0.78
N THR A 46 -1.40 -18.86 1.35
CA THR A 46 -0.37 -19.21 2.35
C THR A 46 0.75 -20.05 1.75
N ALA A 47 1.94 -19.89 2.27
CA ALA A 47 3.15 -20.57 1.82
C ALA A 47 3.48 -21.87 2.59
N GLY A 48 2.57 -22.40 3.40
CA GLY A 48 2.80 -23.60 4.19
C GLY A 48 1.55 -24.02 4.94
N PRO A 49 1.60 -25.09 5.74
CA PRO A 49 0.46 -25.54 6.51
C PRO A 49 0.20 -24.59 7.70
N VAL A 50 -0.27 -23.38 7.38
CA VAL A 50 -0.91 -22.53 8.38
C VAL A 50 -2.36 -23.00 8.43
N ASP A 51 -2.82 -23.34 9.62
CA ASP A 51 -4.23 -23.59 9.86
C ASP A 51 -5.03 -22.37 9.36
N ALA A 52 -5.93 -22.59 8.40
CA ALA A 52 -6.69 -21.52 7.77
C ALA A 52 -7.39 -20.63 8.82
N GLY A 53 -7.87 -21.20 9.93
CA GLY A 53 -8.48 -20.47 11.04
C GLY A 53 -7.53 -19.56 11.80
N ARG A 54 -6.21 -19.69 11.64
CA ARG A 54 -5.19 -18.87 12.33
C ARG A 54 -4.43 -17.90 11.41
N LEU A 55 -4.70 -17.94 10.10
CA LEU A 55 -3.98 -17.10 9.15
C LEU A 55 -4.09 -15.62 9.46
N GLY A 56 -5.29 -15.14 9.78
CA GLY A 56 -5.52 -13.73 10.13
C GLY A 56 -4.71 -13.29 11.35
N GLU A 57 -4.58 -14.14 12.39
CA GLU A 57 -3.76 -13.82 13.57
C GLU A 57 -2.27 -13.73 13.20
N VAL A 58 -1.78 -14.65 12.40
CA VAL A 58 -0.38 -14.66 11.95
C VAL A 58 -0.10 -13.41 11.12
N ARG A 59 -0.94 -13.09 10.14
CA ARG A 59 -0.78 -11.91 9.29
C ARG A 59 -0.87 -10.60 10.09
N ARG A 60 -1.74 -10.55 11.10
CA ARG A 60 -1.79 -9.42 12.03
C ARG A 60 -0.45 -9.23 12.77
N ALA A 61 0.15 -10.31 13.26
CA ALA A 61 1.46 -10.26 13.90
C ALA A 61 2.57 -9.81 12.93
N GLU A 62 2.50 -10.23 11.66
CA GLU A 62 3.41 -9.80 10.60
C GLU A 62 3.31 -8.30 10.33
N VAL A 63 2.08 -7.74 10.23
CA VAL A 63 1.86 -6.28 10.11
C VAL A 63 2.47 -5.53 11.27
N LEU A 64 2.28 -6.00 12.51
CA LEU A 64 2.87 -5.35 13.69
C LEU A 64 4.40 -5.40 13.66
N ALA A 65 5.00 -6.48 13.16
CA ALA A 65 6.44 -6.58 12.99
C ALA A 65 6.95 -5.65 11.87
N SER A 66 6.24 -5.57 10.75
CA SER A 66 6.50 -4.63 9.66
C SER A 66 6.43 -3.18 10.16
N ALA A 67 5.37 -2.80 10.82
CA ALA A 67 5.17 -1.46 11.39
C ALA A 67 6.30 -1.04 12.33
N ARG A 68 6.75 -1.95 13.20
CA ARG A 68 7.94 -1.71 14.07
C ARG A 68 9.19 -1.46 13.23
N ALA A 69 9.41 -2.23 12.16
CA ALA A 69 10.58 -2.06 11.29
C ALA A 69 10.58 -0.72 10.55
N LEU A 70 9.39 -0.13 10.33
CA LEU A 70 9.18 1.16 9.67
C LEU A 70 9.17 2.35 10.64
N GLY A 71 9.09 2.12 11.94
CA GLY A 71 9.00 3.16 12.95
C GLY A 71 7.59 3.74 13.11
N CYS A 72 6.53 2.97 12.78
CA CYS A 72 5.17 3.40 13.00
C CYS A 72 4.86 3.55 14.48
N ALA A 73 4.14 4.61 14.82
CA ALA A 73 3.72 4.91 16.18
C ALA A 73 2.44 4.16 16.57
N ARG A 74 1.59 3.81 15.59
CA ARG A 74 0.30 3.14 15.79
C ARG A 74 -0.01 2.22 14.61
N VAL A 75 -0.74 1.14 14.87
CA VAL A 75 -1.33 0.25 13.86
C VAL A 75 -2.79 0.04 14.21
N GLU A 76 -3.68 0.22 13.24
CA GLU A 76 -5.10 -0.03 13.37
C GLU A 76 -5.57 -1.00 12.30
N PHE A 77 -6.55 -1.83 12.65
CA PHE A 77 -7.25 -2.72 11.75
C PHE A 77 -8.74 -2.36 11.77
N LEU A 78 -9.32 -2.08 10.59
CA LEU A 78 -10.74 -1.73 10.51
C LEU A 78 -11.66 -2.93 10.76
N GLY A 79 -11.11 -4.16 10.68
CA GLY A 79 -11.84 -5.38 11.07
C GLY A 79 -12.77 -5.91 10.00
N TYR A 80 -12.56 -5.56 8.73
CA TYR A 80 -13.28 -6.14 7.60
C TYR A 80 -12.63 -7.45 7.13
N GLY A 81 -13.41 -8.28 6.42
CA GLY A 81 -12.93 -9.47 5.74
C GLY A 81 -12.27 -9.15 4.41
N ASP A 82 -11.32 -9.99 4.00
CA ASP A 82 -10.72 -9.98 2.67
C ASP A 82 -11.76 -10.45 1.64
N SER A 83 -11.94 -9.67 0.56
CA SER A 83 -12.94 -9.96 -0.48
C SER A 83 -12.48 -10.98 -1.52
N GLY A 84 -11.22 -11.40 -1.47
CA GLY A 84 -10.60 -12.25 -2.48
C GLY A 84 -10.37 -11.53 -3.81
N LEU A 85 -9.64 -12.18 -4.70
CA LEU A 85 -9.24 -11.61 -5.99
C LEU A 85 -10.41 -11.30 -6.94
N ASP A 86 -11.51 -12.03 -6.82
CA ASP A 86 -12.72 -11.86 -7.65
C ASP A 86 -13.85 -11.09 -6.94
N GLY A 87 -13.61 -10.64 -5.70
CA GLY A 87 -14.58 -9.92 -4.89
C GLY A 87 -15.77 -10.77 -4.44
N ARG A 88 -15.68 -12.10 -4.54
CA ARG A 88 -16.76 -13.04 -4.23
C ARG A 88 -16.56 -13.80 -2.94
N ALA A 89 -15.56 -13.45 -2.14
CA ALA A 89 -15.37 -14.11 -0.86
C ALA A 89 -16.65 -14.01 -0.02
N VAL A 90 -17.09 -15.14 0.46
CA VAL A 90 -18.22 -15.22 1.41
C VAL A 90 -17.67 -14.85 2.77
N ALA A 91 -18.47 -14.13 3.57
CA ALA A 91 -18.13 -13.83 4.95
C ALA A 91 -17.71 -15.11 5.68
N ASP A 92 -16.42 -15.23 5.99
CA ASP A 92 -15.86 -16.31 6.78
C ASP A 92 -15.62 -15.78 8.21
N GLY A 93 -15.93 -16.59 9.21
CA GLY A 93 -15.77 -16.15 10.61
C GLY A 93 -16.62 -14.95 11.04
N GLY A 94 -17.65 -14.56 10.25
CA GLY A 94 -18.56 -13.44 10.55
C GLY A 94 -18.04 -12.07 10.13
N LEU A 95 -16.89 -11.98 9.45
CA LEU A 95 -16.37 -10.73 8.92
C LEU A 95 -17.09 -10.37 7.60
N VAL A 96 -17.46 -9.10 7.45
CA VAL A 96 -18.04 -8.60 6.19
C VAL A 96 -16.92 -8.31 5.21
N PRO A 97 -16.93 -8.87 3.96
CA PRO A 97 -15.93 -8.58 2.93
C PRO A 97 -15.85 -7.08 2.63
N PHE A 98 -14.65 -6.53 2.63
CA PHE A 98 -14.44 -5.07 2.59
C PHE A 98 -14.99 -4.43 1.31
N ALA A 99 -14.84 -5.07 0.15
CA ALA A 99 -15.39 -4.55 -1.10
C ALA A 99 -16.93 -4.49 -1.13
N GLY A 100 -17.60 -5.25 -0.26
CA GLY A 100 -19.08 -5.27 -0.14
C GLY A 100 -19.63 -4.27 0.89
N VAL A 101 -18.77 -3.59 1.65
CA VAL A 101 -19.19 -2.61 2.66
C VAL A 101 -19.58 -1.31 1.98
N ASP A 102 -20.64 -0.64 2.48
CA ASP A 102 -20.95 0.72 2.05
C ASP A 102 -19.74 1.64 2.31
N PRO A 103 -19.19 2.30 1.28
CA PRO A 103 -18.05 3.20 1.44
C PRO A 103 -18.27 4.30 2.49
N GLU A 104 -19.50 4.79 2.67
CA GLU A 104 -19.82 5.81 3.67
C GLU A 104 -19.62 5.28 5.10
N VAL A 105 -19.98 4.02 5.37
CA VAL A 105 -19.81 3.39 6.69
C VAL A 105 -18.33 3.22 7.02
N ALA A 106 -17.56 2.66 6.07
CA ALA A 106 -16.13 2.46 6.28
C ALA A 106 -15.36 3.79 6.33
N ALA A 107 -15.78 4.78 5.54
CA ALA A 107 -15.19 6.12 5.55
C ALA A 107 -15.45 6.85 6.86
N GLY A 108 -16.62 6.67 7.48
CA GLY A 108 -16.92 7.22 8.80
C GLY A 108 -15.92 6.75 9.85
N ALA A 109 -15.68 5.43 9.94
CA ALA A 109 -14.73 4.85 10.87
C ALA A 109 -13.28 5.34 10.64
N LEU A 110 -12.86 5.43 9.38
CA LEU A 110 -11.54 5.95 9.04
C LEU A 110 -11.45 7.47 9.33
N ALA A 111 -12.52 8.24 9.07
CA ALA A 111 -12.55 9.67 9.34
C ALA A 111 -12.43 9.98 10.84
N ASP A 112 -13.04 9.18 11.69
CA ASP A 112 -12.90 9.34 13.15
C ASP A 112 -11.45 9.13 13.60
N LEU A 113 -10.76 8.13 13.05
CA LEU A 113 -9.32 7.92 13.27
C LEU A 113 -8.48 9.09 12.74
N LEU A 114 -8.79 9.61 11.55
CA LEU A 114 -8.08 10.76 10.97
C LEU A 114 -8.22 12.00 11.85
N ARG A 115 -9.40 12.24 12.45
CA ARG A 115 -9.63 13.34 13.40
C ARG A 115 -8.90 13.12 14.71
N GLU A 116 -8.95 11.90 15.27
CA GLU A 116 -8.22 11.53 16.50
C GLU A 116 -6.71 11.79 16.35
N GLU A 117 -6.15 11.46 15.19
CA GLU A 117 -4.74 11.63 14.89
C GLU A 117 -4.35 13.04 14.43
N ASP A 118 -5.31 13.95 14.23
CA ASP A 118 -5.08 15.25 13.58
C ASP A 118 -4.27 15.07 12.27
N ALA A 119 -4.74 14.18 11.43
CA ALA A 119 -4.00 13.67 10.29
C ALA A 119 -3.77 14.74 9.22
N ALA A 120 -2.52 15.16 9.04
CA ALA A 120 -2.11 16.10 8.01
C ALA A 120 -1.98 15.45 6.63
N LEU A 121 -1.70 14.14 6.58
CA LEU A 121 -1.57 13.34 5.38
C LEU A 121 -2.37 12.04 5.54
N LEU A 122 -3.16 11.70 4.52
CA LEU A 122 -3.66 10.37 4.29
C LEU A 122 -3.07 9.82 2.98
N THR A 123 -2.58 8.56 3.01
CA THR A 123 -2.33 7.82 1.77
C THR A 123 -3.46 6.82 1.52
N THR A 124 -3.88 6.72 0.27
CA THR A 124 -4.83 5.75 -0.25
C THR A 124 -4.28 5.16 -1.54
N TYR A 125 -5.06 4.42 -2.33
CA TYR A 125 -4.61 3.93 -3.63
C TYR A 125 -5.14 4.78 -4.79
N ASP A 126 -4.57 4.57 -5.99
CA ASP A 126 -5.10 5.17 -7.21
C ASP A 126 -6.53 4.65 -7.54
N PRO A 127 -7.28 5.33 -8.41
CA PRO A 127 -8.67 4.96 -8.70
C PRO A 127 -8.86 3.54 -9.26
N ALA A 128 -7.82 2.98 -9.89
CA ALA A 128 -7.84 1.62 -10.40
C ALA A 128 -7.62 0.57 -9.30
N GLY A 129 -7.26 0.99 -8.08
CA GLY A 129 -6.85 0.07 -7.01
C GLY A 129 -5.58 -0.71 -7.39
N GLY A 130 -4.62 -0.03 -8.03
CA GLY A 130 -3.41 -0.64 -8.54
C GLY A 130 -3.69 -1.62 -9.68
N TYR A 131 -3.64 -2.92 -9.42
CA TYR A 131 -3.92 -3.97 -10.40
C TYR A 131 -5.40 -4.36 -10.49
N GLY A 132 -6.30 -3.65 -9.82
CA GLY A 132 -7.74 -3.84 -9.92
C GLY A 132 -8.34 -4.77 -8.87
N HIS A 133 -7.65 -5.03 -7.75
CA HIS A 133 -8.24 -5.80 -6.65
C HIS A 133 -9.45 -5.05 -6.07
N PRO A 134 -10.60 -5.71 -5.83
CA PRO A 134 -11.80 -5.06 -5.33
C PRO A 134 -11.58 -4.27 -4.04
N ASP A 135 -10.83 -4.82 -3.08
CA ASP A 135 -10.51 -4.14 -1.83
C ASP A 135 -9.57 -2.94 -2.03
N HIS A 136 -8.69 -2.97 -3.04
CA HIS A 136 -7.85 -1.81 -3.35
C HIS A 136 -8.67 -0.66 -3.95
N VAL A 137 -9.65 -0.98 -4.82
CA VAL A 137 -10.61 0.01 -5.31
C VAL A 137 -11.43 0.60 -4.15
N GLN A 138 -11.78 -0.25 -3.18
CA GLN A 138 -12.50 0.19 -1.98
C GLN A 138 -11.63 1.10 -1.09
N VAL A 139 -10.33 0.81 -0.91
CA VAL A 139 -9.38 1.71 -0.21
C VAL A 139 -9.36 3.09 -0.86
N HIS A 140 -9.36 3.16 -2.20
CA HIS A 140 -9.45 4.45 -2.89
C HIS A 140 -10.73 5.20 -2.53
N ARG A 141 -11.89 4.55 -2.63
CA ARG A 141 -13.22 5.17 -2.38
C ARG A 141 -13.36 5.62 -0.93
N VAL A 142 -13.09 4.69 -0.01
CA VAL A 142 -13.17 4.93 1.44
C VAL A 142 -12.18 5.99 1.88
N GLY A 143 -10.92 5.92 1.41
CA GLY A 143 -9.90 6.89 1.79
C GLY A 143 -10.19 8.29 1.29
N ALA A 144 -10.64 8.46 0.02
CA ALA A 144 -11.03 9.76 -0.51
C ALA A 144 -12.18 10.37 0.32
N ARG A 145 -13.21 9.57 0.60
CA ARG A 145 -14.38 10.02 1.36
C ARG A 145 -14.03 10.33 2.82
N ALA A 146 -13.20 9.51 3.47
CA ALA A 146 -12.77 9.74 4.83
C ALA A 146 -11.96 11.04 4.98
N ALA A 147 -11.08 11.33 4.00
CA ALA A 147 -10.33 12.58 3.97
C ALA A 147 -11.25 13.81 3.88
N GLU A 148 -12.29 13.75 3.04
CA GLU A 148 -13.31 14.80 2.95
C GLU A 148 -14.04 14.99 4.30
N LEU A 149 -14.52 13.91 4.92
CA LEU A 149 -15.24 13.93 6.19
C LEU A 149 -14.38 14.45 7.34
N ALA A 150 -13.08 14.13 7.35
CA ALA A 150 -12.16 14.56 8.39
C ALA A 150 -11.54 15.95 8.12
N GLY A 151 -11.62 16.45 6.88
CA GLY A 151 -10.92 17.67 6.48
C GLY A 151 -9.41 17.47 6.38
N THR A 152 -8.92 16.27 6.06
CA THR A 152 -7.48 15.98 5.94
C THR A 152 -6.88 16.77 4.77
N PRO A 153 -5.89 17.65 5.01
CA PRO A 153 -5.48 18.64 4.02
C PRO A 153 -4.66 18.06 2.86
N LEU A 154 -4.09 16.87 3.01
CA LEU A 154 -3.29 16.22 1.95
C LEU A 154 -3.68 14.76 1.77
N VAL A 155 -4.06 14.41 0.55
CA VAL A 155 -4.28 13.01 0.14
C VAL A 155 -3.28 12.65 -0.95
N LEU A 156 -2.56 11.55 -0.74
CA LEU A 156 -1.65 10.96 -1.72
C LEU A 156 -2.13 9.55 -2.11
N GLN A 157 -2.37 9.35 -3.39
CA GLN A 157 -2.77 8.05 -3.95
C GLN A 157 -1.51 7.25 -4.30
N ALA A 158 -1.21 6.21 -3.53
CA ALA A 158 -0.09 5.32 -3.81
C ALA A 158 -0.35 4.50 -5.08
N THR A 159 0.67 4.41 -5.92
CA THR A 159 0.59 3.72 -7.21
C THR A 159 1.96 3.18 -7.65
N VAL A 160 2.01 2.59 -8.83
CA VAL A 160 3.24 2.18 -9.53
C VAL A 160 3.31 2.90 -10.87
N ASP A 161 4.51 3.30 -11.30
CA ASP A 161 4.72 3.84 -12.66
C ASP A 161 4.43 2.76 -13.70
N ARG A 162 3.22 2.78 -14.29
CA ARG A 162 2.75 1.81 -15.28
C ARG A 162 3.69 1.69 -16.46
N ASP A 163 4.21 2.81 -16.96
CA ASP A 163 5.08 2.81 -18.15
C ASP A 163 6.41 2.13 -17.84
N LEU A 164 6.94 2.32 -16.62
CA LEU A 164 8.14 1.64 -16.16
C LEU A 164 7.90 0.14 -15.99
N LEU A 165 6.77 -0.24 -15.38
CA LEU A 165 6.37 -1.63 -15.20
C LEU A 165 6.25 -2.36 -16.55
N LEU A 166 5.50 -1.77 -17.50
CA LEU A 166 5.32 -2.36 -18.83
C LEU A 166 6.64 -2.50 -19.59
N ARG A 167 7.57 -1.54 -19.46
CA ARG A 167 8.91 -1.64 -20.03
C ARG A 167 9.70 -2.79 -19.41
N ALA A 168 9.67 -2.90 -18.08
CA ALA A 168 10.35 -3.99 -17.37
C ALA A 168 9.82 -5.37 -17.78
N LEU A 169 8.49 -5.52 -17.89
CA LEU A 169 7.85 -6.76 -18.33
C LEU A 169 8.20 -7.10 -19.79
N ARG A 170 8.28 -6.10 -20.69
CA ARG A 170 8.71 -6.31 -22.08
C ARG A 170 10.15 -6.82 -22.16
N LEU A 171 11.06 -6.24 -21.37
CA LEU A 171 12.47 -6.68 -21.33
C LEU A 171 12.60 -8.09 -20.74
N LEU A 172 11.86 -8.38 -19.68
CA LEU A 172 11.88 -9.70 -19.02
C LEU A 172 11.38 -10.80 -19.96
N ARG A 173 10.40 -10.52 -20.81
CA ARG A 173 9.90 -11.44 -21.85
C ARG A 173 10.93 -11.85 -22.90
N LEU A 174 11.96 -11.04 -23.12
CA LEU A 174 13.05 -11.40 -24.05
C LEU A 174 13.91 -12.56 -23.50
N VAL A 175 13.90 -12.75 -22.18
CA VAL A 175 14.74 -13.72 -21.48
C VAL A 175 13.89 -14.87 -20.89
N TYR A 176 12.63 -14.59 -20.54
CA TYR A 176 11.71 -15.55 -19.93
C TYR A 176 10.33 -15.52 -20.61
N PRO A 177 9.80 -16.70 -21.03
CA PRO A 177 8.44 -16.81 -21.54
C PRO A 177 7.44 -16.65 -20.38
N LEU A 178 7.10 -15.41 -20.04
CA LEU A 178 6.09 -15.12 -19.01
C LEU A 178 4.70 -15.16 -19.65
N PRO A 179 3.76 -15.97 -19.15
CA PRO A 179 2.36 -15.96 -19.57
C PRO A 179 1.62 -14.76 -18.96
N ILE A 180 2.05 -13.54 -19.30
CA ILE A 180 1.40 -12.32 -18.82
C ILE A 180 0.47 -11.82 -19.90
N ASP A 181 -0.82 -11.77 -19.60
CA ASP A 181 -1.80 -11.08 -20.43
C ASP A 181 -1.49 -9.57 -20.42
N ARG A 182 -1.30 -9.00 -21.62
CA ARG A 182 -1.06 -7.57 -21.77
C ARG A 182 -2.28 -6.75 -21.35
N GLY A 183 -3.49 -7.25 -21.62
CA GLY A 183 -4.73 -6.57 -21.29
C GLY A 183 -4.94 -6.37 -19.79
N ALA A 184 -4.40 -7.27 -18.97
CA ALA A 184 -4.51 -7.17 -17.51
C ALA A 184 -3.85 -5.91 -16.92
N PHE A 185 -2.89 -5.29 -17.63
CA PHE A 185 -2.17 -4.11 -17.15
C PHE A 185 -2.52 -2.81 -17.88
N ASP A 186 -3.39 -2.85 -18.90
CA ASP A 186 -3.71 -1.66 -19.68
C ASP A 186 -4.40 -0.57 -18.85
N ASN A 187 -5.18 -0.99 -17.86
CA ASN A 187 -5.86 -0.11 -16.91
C ASN A 187 -5.28 -0.15 -15.48
N ALA A 188 -4.26 -0.99 -15.23
CA ALA A 188 -3.63 -1.09 -13.92
C ALA A 188 -2.70 0.10 -13.67
N TYR A 189 -2.65 0.55 -12.43
CA TYR A 189 -1.74 1.60 -11.98
C TYR A 189 -1.85 2.93 -12.75
N THR A 190 -0.94 3.84 -12.49
CA THR A 190 -0.99 5.20 -13.04
C THR A 190 0.04 5.41 -14.14
N PRO A 191 -0.33 6.03 -15.29
CA PRO A 191 0.62 6.44 -16.31
C PRO A 191 1.66 7.42 -15.74
N ARG A 192 2.92 7.33 -16.21
CA ARG A 192 4.02 8.16 -15.73
C ARG A 192 3.72 9.66 -15.71
N LEU A 193 2.98 10.17 -16.70
CA LEU A 193 2.67 11.59 -16.82
C LEU A 193 1.71 12.09 -15.72
N ALA A 194 0.83 11.21 -15.22
CA ALA A 194 -0.11 11.54 -14.16
C ALA A 194 0.50 11.44 -12.74
N ILE A 195 1.68 10.82 -12.61
CA ILE A 195 2.38 10.72 -11.32
C ILE A 195 2.93 12.09 -10.91
N THR A 196 2.46 12.59 -9.77
CA THR A 196 2.86 13.89 -9.23
C THR A 196 4.01 13.80 -8.22
N HIS A 197 4.17 12.65 -7.54
CA HIS A 197 5.21 12.45 -6.54
C HIS A 197 6.09 11.26 -6.88
N ARG A 198 7.40 11.46 -6.79
CA ARG A 198 8.44 10.44 -6.95
C ARG A 198 9.39 10.53 -5.77
N ILE A 199 9.10 9.74 -4.75
CA ILE A 199 9.81 9.79 -3.48
C ILE A 199 11.02 8.86 -3.55
N ASP A 200 12.22 9.44 -3.38
CA ASP A 200 13.45 8.65 -3.24
C ASP A 200 13.49 8.02 -1.85
N VAL A 201 13.36 6.70 -1.82
CA VAL A 201 13.38 5.90 -0.60
C VAL A 201 14.64 5.05 -0.45
N ARG A 202 15.64 5.28 -1.32
CA ARG A 202 16.92 4.54 -1.27
C ARG A 202 17.64 4.62 0.07
N PRO A 203 17.60 5.74 0.84
CA PRO A 203 18.16 5.79 2.19
C PRO A 203 17.44 4.88 3.19
N HIS A 204 16.17 4.53 2.93
CA HIS A 204 15.28 3.76 3.82
C HIS A 204 15.05 2.32 3.37
N LEU A 205 15.79 1.84 2.35
CA LEU A 205 15.63 0.48 1.81
C LEU A 205 15.90 -0.63 2.83
N ALA A 206 16.74 -0.38 3.82
CA ALA A 206 16.98 -1.35 4.90
C ALA A 206 15.71 -1.57 5.74
N ALA A 207 14.98 -0.50 6.06
CA ALA A 207 13.70 -0.58 6.76
C ALA A 207 12.64 -1.25 5.87
N LYS A 208 12.52 -0.82 4.61
CA LYS A 208 11.61 -1.44 3.63
C LYS A 208 11.87 -2.95 3.48
N ARG A 209 13.13 -3.38 3.36
CA ARG A 209 13.47 -4.80 3.28
C ARG A 209 13.07 -5.57 4.54
N ARG A 210 13.26 -5.00 5.74
CA ARG A 210 12.82 -5.62 7.00
C ARG A 210 11.30 -5.73 7.06
N SER A 211 10.57 -4.69 6.65
CA SER A 211 9.10 -4.71 6.53
C SER A 211 8.65 -5.84 5.60
N MET A 212 9.19 -5.92 4.38
CA MET A 212 8.89 -7.01 3.44
C MET A 212 9.20 -8.39 4.02
N SER A 213 10.31 -8.54 4.76
CA SER A 213 10.70 -9.81 5.37
C SER A 213 9.84 -10.21 6.57
N ALA A 214 9.14 -9.26 7.19
CA ALA A 214 8.22 -9.51 8.29
C ALA A 214 6.99 -10.31 7.84
N HIS A 215 6.59 -10.19 6.57
CA HIS A 215 5.47 -10.92 5.97
C HIS A 215 5.90 -12.33 5.53
N ALA A 216 6.28 -13.17 6.49
CA ALA A 216 6.83 -14.49 6.25
C ALA A 216 5.86 -15.40 5.48
N THR A 217 4.55 -15.32 5.78
CA THR A 217 3.52 -16.09 5.05
C THR A 217 3.47 -15.75 3.57
N GLN A 218 3.93 -14.57 3.17
CA GLN A 218 3.97 -14.09 1.79
C GLN A 218 5.35 -14.20 1.15
N THR A 219 6.39 -14.53 1.92
CA THR A 219 7.79 -14.62 1.44
C THR A 219 8.32 -16.03 1.36
N THR A 220 7.73 -16.98 2.10
CA THR A 220 8.18 -18.38 2.15
C THR A 220 7.28 -19.30 1.36
N GLY A 221 7.85 -20.09 0.47
CA GLY A 221 7.37 -21.36 -0.03
C GLY A 221 6.30 -21.39 -1.09
N GLY A 222 6.06 -22.57 -1.65
CA GLY A 222 5.06 -22.92 -2.65
C GLY A 222 5.55 -22.78 -4.10
N GLU A 223 4.93 -23.53 -5.01
CA GLU A 223 5.27 -23.57 -6.45
C GLU A 223 5.05 -22.23 -7.17
N SER A 224 4.25 -21.32 -6.62
CA SER A 224 4.07 -19.98 -7.16
C SER A 224 5.05 -18.99 -6.51
N VAL A 225 5.95 -18.45 -7.31
CA VAL A 225 6.85 -17.36 -6.90
C VAL A 225 6.02 -16.12 -6.59
N ARG A 226 5.91 -15.78 -5.32
CA ARG A 226 5.19 -14.60 -4.88
C ARG A 226 6.03 -13.35 -5.11
N THR A 227 5.38 -12.26 -5.46
CA THR A 227 6.03 -10.97 -5.77
C THR A 227 7.00 -10.55 -4.67
N LEU A 228 6.59 -10.65 -3.40
CA LEU A 228 7.41 -10.26 -2.26
C LEU A 228 8.69 -11.12 -2.16
N ALA A 229 8.54 -12.45 -2.26
CA ALA A 229 9.66 -13.40 -2.22
C ALA A 229 10.63 -13.17 -3.38
N ALA A 230 10.12 -12.94 -4.58
CA ALA A 230 10.94 -12.67 -5.76
C ALA A 230 11.74 -11.37 -5.60
N LEU A 231 11.11 -10.30 -5.10
CA LEU A 231 11.75 -9.02 -4.87
C LEU A 231 12.83 -9.10 -3.78
N LEU A 232 12.61 -9.85 -2.70
CA LEU A 232 13.60 -10.03 -1.64
C LEU A 232 14.84 -10.81 -2.08
N ARG A 233 14.71 -11.67 -3.12
CA ARG A 233 15.85 -12.43 -3.70
C ARG A 233 16.69 -11.60 -4.68
N LEU A 234 16.24 -10.39 -5.04
CA LEU A 234 17.01 -9.53 -5.94
C LEU A 234 18.37 -9.18 -5.33
N PRO A 235 19.46 -9.21 -6.13
CA PRO A 235 20.74 -8.61 -5.75
C PRO A 235 20.56 -7.16 -5.31
N GLY A 236 21.36 -6.70 -4.35
CA GLY A 236 21.18 -5.40 -3.71
C GLY A 236 21.08 -4.21 -4.68
N PHE A 237 21.85 -4.22 -5.78
CA PHE A 237 21.79 -3.17 -6.79
C PHE A 237 20.47 -3.17 -7.58
N LEU A 238 19.90 -4.36 -7.89
CA LEU A 238 18.59 -4.49 -8.53
C LEU A 238 17.46 -4.15 -7.56
N PHE A 239 17.53 -4.61 -6.31
CA PHE A 239 16.58 -4.22 -5.25
C PHE A 239 16.50 -2.70 -5.13
N ARG A 240 17.68 -2.03 -5.07
CA ARG A 240 17.78 -0.56 -5.02
C ARG A 240 17.21 0.10 -6.29
N ARG A 241 17.39 -0.50 -7.46
CA ARG A 241 16.89 0.05 -8.74
C ARG A 241 15.38 -0.09 -8.87
N VAL A 242 14.82 -1.20 -8.39
CA VAL A 242 13.40 -1.54 -8.51
C VAL A 242 12.58 -0.89 -7.40
N LEU A 243 13.03 -0.94 -6.15
CA LEU A 243 12.28 -0.54 -4.97
C LEU A 243 12.75 0.79 -4.35
N GLY A 244 13.71 1.47 -4.97
CA GLY A 244 14.29 2.72 -4.46
C GLY A 244 13.46 3.97 -4.70
N THR A 245 12.30 3.85 -5.35
CA THR A 245 11.37 4.96 -5.60
C THR A 245 9.95 4.50 -5.31
N GLU A 246 9.19 5.34 -4.63
CA GLU A 246 7.76 5.18 -4.43
C GLU A 246 7.01 6.30 -5.14
N TRP A 247 5.85 6.00 -5.70
CA TRP A 247 5.11 6.89 -6.57
C TRP A 247 3.73 7.18 -6.00
N PHE A 248 3.32 8.46 -6.09
CA PHE A 248 1.99 8.87 -5.68
C PHE A 248 1.40 9.87 -6.66
N VAL A 249 0.08 9.95 -6.65
CA VAL A 249 -0.70 11.01 -7.30
C VAL A 249 -1.36 11.85 -6.20
N GLN A 250 -1.19 13.16 -6.28
CA GLN A 250 -2.04 14.10 -5.55
C GLN A 250 -3.08 14.60 -6.55
N PRO A 251 -4.38 14.32 -6.35
CA PRO A 251 -5.43 14.59 -7.34
C PRO A 251 -5.52 16.04 -7.79
N ASP A 252 -5.30 16.99 -6.87
CA ASP A 252 -5.46 18.42 -7.10
C ASP A 252 -4.26 19.08 -7.81
N LEU A 253 -3.23 18.30 -8.14
CA LEU A 253 -2.06 18.83 -8.80
C LEU A 253 -2.10 18.64 -10.32
N PRO A 254 -1.63 19.63 -11.08
CA PRO A 254 -1.58 19.53 -12.54
C PRO A 254 -0.63 18.39 -12.98
N VAL A 255 -1.02 17.75 -14.07
CA VAL A 255 -0.23 16.71 -14.76
C VAL A 255 1.16 17.24 -15.15
N GLY A 256 2.17 16.37 -15.05
CA GLY A 256 3.55 16.71 -15.43
C GLY A 256 4.39 17.37 -14.32
N ARG A 257 3.79 17.76 -13.21
CA ARG A 257 4.53 18.22 -12.03
C ARG A 257 5.12 17.04 -11.27
N VAL A 258 6.40 17.13 -10.91
CA VAL A 258 7.07 16.09 -10.12
C VAL A 258 7.61 16.69 -8.83
N ILE A 259 7.09 16.18 -7.71
CA ILE A 259 7.47 16.52 -6.34
C ILE A 259 8.29 15.37 -5.74
N ARG A 260 9.29 15.68 -4.91
CA ARG A 260 10.19 14.71 -4.30
C ARG A 260 10.08 14.63 -2.77
N ASP A 261 9.27 15.50 -2.19
CA ASP A 261 8.96 15.51 -0.76
C ASP A 261 7.47 15.23 -0.57
N PRO A 262 7.08 14.19 0.17
CA PRO A 262 5.66 13.83 0.34
C PRO A 262 4.83 14.93 1.02
N LEU A 263 5.46 15.82 1.80
CA LEU A 263 4.78 16.89 2.55
C LEU A 263 4.96 18.28 1.93
N ALA A 264 5.53 18.38 0.72
CA ALA A 264 5.88 19.67 0.11
C ALA A 264 4.69 20.62 -0.08
N THR A 265 3.51 20.09 -0.35
CA THR A 265 2.29 20.91 -0.56
C THR A 265 1.75 21.49 0.74
N LEU A 266 1.88 20.79 1.86
CA LEU A 266 1.51 21.29 3.19
C LEU A 266 2.41 22.45 3.62
N ARG A 267 3.71 22.33 3.37
CA ARG A 267 4.70 23.39 3.74
C ARG A 267 4.52 24.69 2.96
N ARG A 268 3.95 24.63 1.74
CA ARG A 268 3.69 25.80 0.91
C ARG A 268 2.46 26.61 1.35
N ASN A 269 1.47 25.94 1.96
CA ASN A 269 0.24 26.58 2.42
C ASN A 269 0.39 27.25 3.80
N GLN A 270 1.54 27.03 4.45
CA GLN A 270 1.86 27.61 5.78
C GLN A 270 2.82 28.83 5.69
N GLY A 271 3.29 29.21 4.52
CA GLY A 271 4.15 30.36 4.25
C GLY A 271 3.48 31.38 3.35
#